data_16d638b11f112221384495e60be94ff3
#
_entry.id   16d638b11f112221384495e60be94ff3
#
_cell.length_a   1.000
_cell.length_b   1.000
_cell.length_c   1.000
_cell.angle_alpha   90.00
_cell.angle_beta   90.00
_cell.angle_gamma   90.00
#
_symmetry.space_group_name_H-M   'P 1'
#
loop_
_entity.id
_entity.type
_entity.pdbx_description
1 polymer ?
#
loop_
_entity_poly.entity_id
_entity_poly.type
_entity_poly.pdbx_seq_one_letter_code
_entity_poly.pdbx_strand_id
1 'polypeptide(L)'
;DTLAVDFVRGGWNTKAMLRRLVLSATFRQASTPTAAAREKDPANRWLARGPILRLTSEMVRDQALLASGTLVEKVGGESASEGARRRSVYTYRRRTAPPDSMLIFDAGSREVCQPRRLNTNTPLQALVLLNNPVFAESAQRLAAKVTPTAAAPRDQIAMAFRAVCTREARPTELAALEELHAA
;
A
#
# COMPACT_ATOMS: atom_id res chain seq x y z
N ASP A 1 -28.42 8.56 6.87
CA ASP A 1 -29.53 7.78 7.47
C ASP A 1 -29.68 6.38 6.85
N THR A 2 -29.66 6.22 5.51
CA THR A 2 -29.84 4.90 4.86
C THR A 2 -28.88 3.84 5.37
N LEU A 3 -27.57 4.15 5.48
CA LEU A 3 -26.58 3.19 5.99
C LEU A 3 -26.86 2.79 7.44
N ALA A 4 -27.31 3.72 8.29
CA ALA A 4 -27.63 3.43 9.68
C ALA A 4 -28.84 2.50 9.77
N VAL A 5 -29.90 2.78 9.00
CA VAL A 5 -31.10 1.93 8.94
C VAL A 5 -30.75 0.52 8.45
N ASP A 6 -29.96 0.41 7.38
CA ASP A 6 -29.55 -0.87 6.82
C ASP A 6 -28.64 -1.65 7.78
N PHE A 7 -27.78 -0.96 8.53
CA PHE A 7 -26.93 -1.58 9.54
C PHE A 7 -27.75 -2.20 10.68
N VAL A 8 -28.74 -1.45 11.18
CA VAL A 8 -29.66 -1.98 12.21
C VAL A 8 -30.47 -3.15 11.68
N ARG A 9 -31.09 -3.00 10.49
CA ARG A 9 -31.87 -4.08 9.84
C ARG A 9 -31.04 -5.31 9.53
N GLY A 10 -29.75 -5.11 9.20
CA GLY A 10 -28.77 -6.19 8.97
C GLY A 10 -28.22 -6.85 10.23
N GLY A 11 -28.81 -6.58 11.42
CA GLY A 11 -28.40 -7.19 12.68
C GLY A 11 -27.02 -6.72 13.15
N TRP A 12 -26.66 -5.46 12.92
CA TRP A 12 -25.38 -4.85 13.34
C TRP A 12 -24.13 -5.55 12.73
N ASN A 13 -24.29 -6.13 11.54
CA ASN A 13 -23.21 -6.85 10.87
C ASN A 13 -22.19 -5.90 10.27
N THR A 14 -21.10 -5.65 11.01
CA THR A 14 -20.00 -4.74 10.59
C THR A 14 -19.31 -5.21 9.31
N LYS A 15 -19.10 -6.52 9.12
CA LYS A 15 -18.46 -7.03 7.89
C LYS A 15 -19.33 -6.78 6.66
N ALA A 16 -20.64 -6.98 6.76
CA ALA A 16 -21.56 -6.69 5.67
C ALA A 16 -21.60 -5.20 5.34
N MET A 17 -21.60 -4.33 6.35
CA MET A 17 -21.52 -2.88 6.17
C MET A 17 -20.21 -2.45 5.47
N LEU A 18 -19.07 -2.92 5.94
CA LEU A 18 -17.77 -2.63 5.31
C LEU A 18 -17.73 -3.13 3.87
N ARG A 19 -18.20 -4.35 3.62
CA ARG A 19 -18.31 -4.89 2.25
C ARG A 19 -19.11 -3.98 1.33
N ARG A 20 -20.28 -3.51 1.81
CA ARG A 20 -21.14 -2.59 1.04
C ARG A 20 -20.41 -1.28 0.71
N LEU A 21 -19.69 -0.70 1.68
CA LEU A 21 -18.92 0.54 1.48
C LEU A 21 -17.82 0.36 0.43
N VAL A 22 -16.97 -0.67 0.57
CA VAL A 22 -15.84 -0.88 -0.35
C VAL A 22 -16.26 -1.32 -1.76
N LEU A 23 -17.44 -1.92 -1.91
CA LEU A 23 -18.00 -2.29 -3.21
C LEU A 23 -18.82 -1.16 -3.86
N SER A 24 -19.05 -0.04 -3.17
CA SER A 24 -19.79 1.09 -3.71
C SER A 24 -19.06 1.72 -4.91
N ALA A 25 -19.84 2.28 -5.84
CA ALA A 25 -19.28 3.00 -6.99
C ALA A 25 -18.38 4.16 -6.55
N THR A 26 -18.77 4.87 -5.49
CA THR A 26 -17.99 5.98 -4.92
C THR A 26 -16.61 5.52 -4.43
N PHE A 27 -16.53 4.41 -3.70
CA PHE A 27 -15.25 3.90 -3.20
C PHE A 27 -14.35 3.38 -4.34
N ARG A 28 -14.95 2.83 -5.39
CA ARG A 28 -14.27 2.24 -6.54
C ARG A 28 -13.93 3.23 -7.65
N GLN A 29 -14.21 4.51 -7.46
CA GLN A 29 -13.84 5.54 -8.44
C GLN A 29 -12.32 5.57 -8.67
N ALA A 30 -11.92 5.78 -9.94
CA ALA A 30 -10.53 6.05 -10.26
C ALA A 30 -10.06 7.36 -9.63
N SER A 31 -8.83 7.40 -9.14
CA SER A 31 -8.22 8.61 -8.58
C SER A 31 -7.68 9.58 -9.65
N THR A 32 -7.48 9.09 -10.88
CA THR A 32 -7.01 9.92 -11.99
C THR A 32 -8.16 10.76 -12.56
N PRO A 33 -8.09 12.11 -12.48
CA PRO A 33 -9.14 12.98 -12.99
C PRO A 33 -9.11 13.03 -14.52
N THR A 34 -10.28 13.18 -15.14
CA THR A 34 -10.35 13.67 -16.51
C THR A 34 -9.93 15.14 -16.59
N ALA A 35 -9.52 15.62 -17.76
CA ALA A 35 -9.17 17.04 -17.94
C ALA A 35 -10.32 17.98 -17.49
N ALA A 36 -11.54 17.67 -17.90
CA ALA A 36 -12.73 18.43 -17.52
C ALA A 36 -13.00 18.40 -16.00
N ALA A 37 -12.81 17.25 -15.34
CA ALA A 37 -12.99 17.15 -13.90
C ALA A 37 -11.90 17.92 -13.12
N ARG A 38 -10.67 17.97 -13.66
CA ARG A 38 -9.58 18.75 -13.06
C ARG A 38 -9.83 20.25 -13.17
N GLU A 39 -10.36 20.69 -14.29
CA GLU A 39 -10.70 22.11 -14.54
C GLU A 39 -11.87 22.57 -13.68
N LYS A 40 -12.97 21.80 -13.65
CA LYS A 40 -14.21 22.19 -12.95
C LYS A 40 -14.14 22.00 -11.43
N ASP A 41 -13.43 20.97 -10.96
CA ASP A 41 -13.31 20.64 -9.53
C ASP A 41 -11.88 20.21 -9.18
N PRO A 42 -10.90 21.14 -9.18
CA PRO A 42 -9.51 20.84 -8.85
C PRO A 42 -9.35 20.27 -7.43
N ALA A 43 -10.16 20.74 -6.48
CA ALA A 43 -10.12 20.31 -5.08
C ALA A 43 -10.94 19.02 -4.78
N ASN A 44 -11.59 18.44 -5.79
CA ASN A 44 -12.45 17.26 -5.64
C ASN A 44 -13.55 17.43 -4.58
N ARG A 45 -14.15 18.60 -4.51
CA ARG A 45 -15.23 18.91 -3.55
C ARG A 45 -16.52 18.17 -3.84
N TRP A 46 -16.77 17.84 -5.11
CA TRP A 46 -17.94 17.10 -5.55
C TRP A 46 -17.71 15.59 -5.67
N LEU A 47 -16.56 15.11 -5.19
CA LEU A 47 -16.21 13.68 -5.16
C LEU A 47 -16.33 13.00 -6.54
N ALA A 48 -15.96 13.73 -7.61
CA ALA A 48 -15.98 13.22 -8.97
C ALA A 48 -14.87 12.17 -9.26
N ARG A 49 -13.93 12.00 -8.34
CA ARG A 49 -12.83 11.02 -8.39
C ARG A 49 -12.50 10.49 -7.02
N GLY A 50 -11.87 9.33 -6.95
CA GLY A 50 -11.28 8.79 -5.73
C GLY A 50 -10.14 9.68 -5.20
N PRO A 51 -9.88 9.70 -3.89
CA PRO A 51 -8.75 10.44 -3.33
C PRO A 51 -7.42 9.80 -3.75
N ILE A 52 -6.39 10.63 -3.95
CA ILE A 52 -5.01 10.18 -4.08
C ILE A 52 -4.42 10.15 -2.68
N LEU A 53 -4.21 8.95 -2.13
CA LEU A 53 -3.66 8.74 -0.81
C LEU A 53 -2.27 8.11 -0.92
N ARG A 54 -1.32 8.64 -0.16
CA ARG A 54 -0.04 7.96 0.04
C ARG A 54 -0.21 6.84 1.05
N LEU A 55 0.38 5.70 0.77
CA LEU A 55 0.40 4.58 1.71
C LEU A 55 1.12 4.98 2.99
N THR A 56 0.60 4.53 4.13
CA THR A 56 1.29 4.68 5.41
C THR A 56 2.51 3.76 5.48
N SER A 57 3.43 4.02 6.41
CA SER A 57 4.61 3.17 6.63
C SER A 57 4.26 1.69 6.80
N GLU A 58 3.19 1.44 7.56
CA GLU A 58 2.67 0.10 7.80
C GLU A 58 2.18 -0.56 6.51
N MET A 59 1.46 0.20 5.67
CA MET A 59 0.95 -0.27 4.37
C MET A 59 2.07 -0.54 3.37
N VAL A 60 3.10 0.33 3.32
CA VAL A 60 4.26 0.14 2.43
C VAL A 60 4.96 -1.18 2.75
N ARG A 61 5.22 -1.45 4.04
CA ARG A 61 5.84 -2.70 4.46
C ARG A 61 4.95 -3.91 4.21
N ASP A 62 3.67 -3.84 4.58
CA ASP A 62 2.73 -4.94 4.38
C ASP A 62 2.54 -5.25 2.90
N GLN A 63 2.55 -4.24 2.03
CA GLN A 63 2.50 -4.39 0.57
C GLN A 63 3.71 -5.15 0.02
N ALA A 64 4.93 -4.84 0.50
CA ALA A 64 6.14 -5.54 0.09
C ALA A 64 6.09 -7.03 0.49
N LEU A 65 5.68 -7.33 1.73
CA LEU A 65 5.52 -8.71 2.21
C LEU A 65 4.42 -9.47 1.46
N LEU A 66 3.31 -8.79 1.13
CA LEU A 66 2.20 -9.39 0.38
C LEU A 66 2.61 -9.70 -1.06
N ALA A 67 3.21 -8.73 -1.77
CA ALA A 67 3.64 -8.89 -3.16
C ALA A 67 4.66 -10.02 -3.33
N SER A 68 5.60 -10.11 -2.38
CA SER A 68 6.60 -11.18 -2.35
C SER A 68 6.04 -12.56 -1.95
N GLY A 69 4.81 -12.61 -1.40
CA GLY A 69 4.20 -13.84 -0.89
C GLY A 69 4.79 -14.31 0.44
N THR A 70 5.50 -13.45 1.16
CA THR A 70 6.14 -13.80 2.44
C THR A 70 5.32 -13.39 3.67
N LEU A 71 4.22 -12.66 3.46
CA LEU A 71 3.34 -12.24 4.55
C LEU A 71 2.72 -13.43 5.28
N VAL A 72 2.92 -13.48 6.60
CA VAL A 72 2.28 -14.47 7.47
C VAL A 72 0.97 -13.92 8.00
N GLU A 73 -0.15 -14.49 7.56
CA GLU A 73 -1.51 -14.09 7.94
C GLU A 73 -1.94 -14.72 9.27
N LYS A 74 -1.18 -14.48 10.34
CA LYS A 74 -1.55 -14.89 11.70
C LYS A 74 -2.25 -13.74 12.42
N VAL A 75 -3.52 -13.91 12.75
CA VAL A 75 -4.30 -12.94 13.52
C VAL A 75 -4.08 -13.15 15.02
N GLY A 76 -3.90 -12.03 15.76
CA GLY A 76 -3.74 -12.04 17.22
C GLY A 76 -2.36 -12.53 17.70
N GLY A 77 -2.22 -12.70 19.00
CA GLY A 77 -0.98 -13.11 19.64
C GLY A 77 -0.03 -11.96 19.96
N GLU A 78 1.16 -12.28 20.42
CA GLU A 78 2.18 -11.34 20.87
C GLU A 78 2.68 -10.45 19.73
N SER A 79 3.22 -9.27 20.09
CA SER A 79 3.89 -8.39 19.15
C SER A 79 5.17 -9.04 18.60
N ALA A 80 5.51 -8.69 17.37
CA ALA A 80 6.65 -9.25 16.67
C ALA A 80 7.71 -8.17 16.37
N SER A 81 8.94 -8.57 16.13
CA SER A 81 10.00 -7.65 15.68
C SER A 81 9.67 -7.08 14.29
N GLU A 82 10.33 -5.98 13.91
CA GLU A 82 10.18 -5.38 12.59
C GLU A 82 10.56 -6.35 11.45
N GLY A 83 11.57 -7.19 11.65
CA GLY A 83 12.01 -8.20 10.68
C GLY A 83 11.05 -9.39 10.54
N ALA A 84 10.09 -9.57 11.44
CA ALA A 84 9.09 -10.62 11.31
C ALA A 84 8.18 -10.38 10.11
N ARG A 85 7.75 -11.44 9.44
CA ARG A 85 6.91 -11.36 8.24
C ARG A 85 5.40 -11.24 8.53
N ARG A 86 5.05 -10.77 9.72
CA ARG A 86 3.66 -10.48 10.12
C ARG A 86 3.25 -9.09 9.68
N ARG A 87 1.92 -8.85 9.60
CA ARG A 87 1.39 -7.51 9.34
C ARG A 87 1.92 -6.48 10.34
N SER A 88 2.19 -5.29 9.86
CA SER A 88 2.80 -4.20 10.64
C SER A 88 1.97 -3.75 11.84
N VAL A 89 0.67 -4.07 11.87
CA VAL A 89 -0.18 -3.86 13.07
C VAL A 89 0.32 -4.64 14.29
N TYR A 90 1.05 -5.75 14.07
CA TYR A 90 1.64 -6.57 15.14
C TYR A 90 3.09 -6.23 15.43
N THR A 91 3.70 -5.25 14.74
CA THR A 91 5.09 -4.85 15.00
C THR A 91 5.20 -4.17 16.36
N TYR A 92 6.15 -4.66 17.17
CA TYR A 92 6.43 -4.08 18.47
C TYR A 92 6.93 -2.64 18.33
N ARG A 93 6.34 -1.71 19.08
CA ARG A 93 6.68 -0.28 19.04
C ARG A 93 6.80 0.26 20.45
N ARG A 94 7.96 0.83 20.75
CA ARG A 94 8.15 1.66 21.93
C ARG A 94 7.89 3.12 21.59
N ARG A 95 7.36 3.91 22.53
CA ARG A 95 7.21 5.37 22.35
C ARG A 95 8.56 6.04 22.13
N THR A 96 9.57 5.63 22.92
CA THR A 96 10.92 6.21 22.92
C THR A 96 11.84 5.67 21.82
N ALA A 97 11.47 4.56 21.19
CA ALA A 97 12.26 3.91 20.13
C ALA A 97 11.34 3.19 19.13
N PRO A 98 10.58 3.94 18.32
CA PRO A 98 9.84 3.33 17.21
C PRO A 98 10.81 2.84 16.14
N PRO A 99 10.44 1.84 15.31
CA PRO A 99 11.29 1.36 14.23
C PRO A 99 11.68 2.48 13.27
N ASP A 100 12.98 2.65 13.00
CA ASP A 100 13.52 3.74 12.18
C ASP A 100 12.94 3.76 10.77
N SER A 101 12.79 2.60 10.15
CA SER A 101 12.20 2.49 8.81
C SER A 101 10.77 3.03 8.78
N MET A 102 9.99 2.82 9.83
CA MET A 102 8.64 3.35 9.92
C MET A 102 8.61 4.86 10.13
N LEU A 103 9.55 5.42 10.90
CA LEU A 103 9.67 6.87 11.08
C LEU A 103 10.02 7.58 9.79
N ILE A 104 10.91 7.01 8.98
CA ILE A 104 11.28 7.55 7.67
C ILE A 104 10.07 7.64 6.75
N PHE A 105 9.09 6.74 6.89
CA PHE A 105 7.80 6.78 6.19
C PHE A 105 6.69 7.48 6.98
N ASP A 106 7.03 8.50 7.76
CA ASP A 106 6.10 9.37 8.49
C ASP A 106 5.20 8.65 9.51
N ALA A 107 5.63 7.52 10.07
CA ALA A 107 4.94 6.93 11.19
C ALA A 107 5.09 7.81 12.44
N GLY A 108 3.99 8.18 13.07
CA GLY A 108 4.05 8.97 14.31
C GLY A 108 4.81 8.25 15.43
N SER A 109 5.58 8.99 16.23
CA SER A 109 6.31 8.46 17.40
C SER A 109 5.38 7.94 18.50
N ARG A 110 4.15 8.41 18.54
CA ARG A 110 3.16 8.19 19.62
C ARG A 110 3.52 8.82 20.98
N GLU A 111 4.53 9.67 21.02
CA GLU A 111 4.88 10.44 22.21
C GLU A 111 3.90 11.58 22.45
N VAL A 112 3.46 12.21 21.37
CA VAL A 112 2.49 13.31 21.36
C VAL A 112 1.28 12.95 20.53
N CYS A 113 0.13 13.55 20.89
CA CYS A 113 -1.08 13.41 20.09
C CYS A 113 -0.92 14.14 18.76
N GLN A 114 -1.01 13.41 17.66
CA GLN A 114 -0.97 13.95 16.32
C GLN A 114 -2.33 13.72 15.64
N PRO A 115 -3.09 14.77 15.34
CA PRO A 115 -4.40 14.63 14.71
C PRO A 115 -4.30 14.13 13.26
N ARG A 116 -3.16 14.36 12.62
CA ARG A 116 -2.88 13.91 11.24
C ARG A 116 -1.41 13.58 11.07
N ARG A 117 -1.12 12.47 10.40
CA ARG A 117 0.26 12.13 10.00
C ARG A 117 0.72 13.06 8.87
N LEU A 118 1.99 13.38 8.88
CA LEU A 118 2.65 14.00 7.74
C LEU A 118 2.70 13.01 6.57
N ASN A 119 2.75 13.54 5.36
CA ASN A 119 2.95 12.76 4.14
C ASN A 119 4.08 13.42 3.36
N THR A 120 5.31 13.01 3.63
CA THR A 120 6.49 13.52 2.96
C THR A 120 6.92 12.61 1.79
N ASN A 121 7.72 13.15 0.90
CA ASN A 121 8.37 12.38 -0.16
C ASN A 121 9.84 12.77 -0.17
N THR A 122 10.68 11.98 0.48
CA THR A 122 12.10 12.28 0.67
C THR A 122 12.98 11.25 -0.05
N PRO A 123 14.20 11.65 -0.50
CA PRO A 123 15.17 10.71 -1.06
C PRO A 123 15.52 9.57 -0.11
N LEU A 124 15.49 9.82 1.21
CA LEU A 124 15.78 8.82 2.21
C LEU A 124 14.77 7.66 2.20
N GLN A 125 13.51 7.94 1.89
CA GLN A 125 12.48 6.89 1.72
C GLN A 125 12.83 5.96 0.55
N ALA A 126 13.33 6.50 -0.57
CA ALA A 126 13.79 5.68 -1.70
C ALA A 126 15.01 4.82 -1.31
N LEU A 127 15.97 5.38 -0.58
CA LEU A 127 17.14 4.64 -0.08
C LEU A 127 16.75 3.51 0.87
N VAL A 128 15.75 3.72 1.73
CA VAL A 128 15.23 2.66 2.62
C VAL A 128 14.58 1.54 1.81
N LEU A 129 13.81 1.83 0.77
CA LEU A 129 13.24 0.79 -0.09
C LEU A 129 14.31 -0.06 -0.79
N LEU A 130 15.47 0.52 -1.12
CA LEU A 130 16.58 -0.17 -1.77
C LEU A 130 17.45 -0.97 -0.79
N ASN A 131 17.67 -0.46 0.43
CA ASN A 131 18.71 -0.97 1.32
C ASN A 131 18.19 -1.69 2.58
N ASN A 132 16.95 -1.45 3.00
CA ASN A 132 16.43 -2.11 4.19
C ASN A 132 16.22 -3.61 3.91
N PRO A 133 16.70 -4.51 4.80
CA PRO A 133 16.66 -5.96 4.59
C PRO A 133 15.26 -6.50 4.29
N VAL A 134 14.21 -5.95 4.90
CA VAL A 134 12.82 -6.40 4.67
C VAL A 134 12.40 -6.16 3.23
N PHE A 135 12.72 -4.98 2.67
CA PHE A 135 12.38 -4.65 1.28
C PHE A 135 13.26 -5.38 0.28
N ALA A 136 14.58 -5.46 0.55
CA ALA A 136 15.52 -6.20 -0.29
C ALA A 136 15.17 -7.69 -0.40
N GLU A 137 14.89 -8.35 0.75
CA GLU A 137 14.44 -9.74 0.75
C GLU A 137 13.10 -9.92 0.03
N SER A 138 12.16 -8.99 0.23
CA SER A 138 10.87 -9.03 -0.46
C SER A 138 11.05 -8.91 -1.98
N ALA A 139 11.94 -8.05 -2.45
CA ALA A 139 12.24 -7.91 -3.87
C ALA A 139 12.86 -9.20 -4.45
N GLN A 140 13.82 -9.81 -3.76
CA GLN A 140 14.42 -11.10 -4.16
C GLN A 140 13.37 -12.22 -4.25
N ARG A 141 12.47 -12.30 -3.26
CA ARG A 141 11.39 -13.29 -3.24
C ARG A 141 10.38 -13.05 -4.35
N LEU A 142 10.04 -11.79 -4.64
CA LEU A 142 9.18 -11.46 -5.75
C LEU A 142 9.83 -11.86 -7.09
N ALA A 143 11.10 -11.55 -7.30
CA ALA A 143 11.84 -11.97 -8.49
C ALA A 143 11.83 -13.49 -8.65
N ALA A 144 12.17 -14.23 -7.59
CA ALA A 144 12.13 -15.69 -7.61
C ALA A 144 10.73 -16.26 -7.91
N LYS A 145 9.67 -15.56 -7.58
CA LYS A 145 8.28 -15.94 -7.85
C LYS A 145 7.89 -15.69 -9.31
N VAL A 146 8.32 -14.59 -9.92
CA VAL A 146 7.89 -14.21 -11.27
C VAL A 146 8.77 -14.81 -12.37
N THR A 147 10.07 -15.02 -12.12
CA THR A 147 11.02 -15.56 -13.10
C THR A 147 10.58 -16.89 -13.72
N PRO A 148 10.10 -17.89 -12.95
CA PRO A 148 9.70 -19.18 -13.54
C PRO A 148 8.33 -19.13 -14.24
N THR A 149 7.56 -18.05 -14.10
CA THR A 149 6.17 -17.98 -14.57
C THR A 149 6.03 -17.43 -15.99
N ALA A 150 7.06 -16.74 -16.49
CA ALA A 150 7.06 -16.19 -17.85
C ALA A 150 8.45 -16.32 -18.48
N ALA A 151 8.51 -16.66 -19.76
CA ALA A 151 9.77 -16.84 -20.47
C ALA A 151 10.43 -15.51 -20.87
N ALA A 152 9.63 -14.49 -21.19
CA ALA A 152 10.13 -13.18 -21.60
C ALA A 152 10.35 -12.24 -20.41
N PRO A 153 11.50 -11.55 -20.32
CA PRO A 153 11.76 -10.58 -19.24
C PRO A 153 10.69 -9.50 -19.12
N ARG A 154 10.15 -9.04 -20.25
CA ARG A 154 9.06 -8.06 -20.29
C ARG A 154 7.82 -8.53 -19.51
N ASP A 155 7.44 -9.77 -19.67
CA ASP A 155 6.27 -10.33 -18.99
C ASP A 155 6.54 -10.52 -17.50
N GLN A 156 7.76 -10.93 -17.14
CA GLN A 156 8.20 -11.01 -15.74
C GLN A 156 8.13 -9.63 -15.05
N ILE A 157 8.61 -8.58 -15.71
CA ILE A 157 8.55 -7.19 -15.23
C ILE A 157 7.09 -6.74 -15.08
N ALA A 158 6.25 -7.01 -16.07
CA ALA A 158 4.83 -6.66 -16.03
C ALA A 158 4.11 -7.37 -14.86
N MET A 159 4.40 -8.65 -14.62
CA MET A 159 3.85 -9.42 -13.49
C MET A 159 4.33 -8.88 -12.15
N ALA A 160 5.63 -8.56 -12.02
CA ALA A 160 6.18 -7.95 -10.80
C ALA A 160 5.52 -6.58 -10.53
N PHE A 161 5.41 -5.75 -11.56
CA PHE A 161 4.74 -4.45 -11.45
C PHE A 161 3.29 -4.59 -10.98
N ARG A 162 2.54 -5.51 -11.59
CA ARG A 162 1.15 -5.77 -11.20
C ARG A 162 1.03 -6.28 -9.76
N ALA A 163 1.96 -7.14 -9.32
CA ALA A 163 1.97 -7.64 -7.94
C ALA A 163 2.17 -6.53 -6.90
N VAL A 164 3.00 -5.52 -7.23
CA VAL A 164 3.30 -4.40 -6.34
C VAL A 164 2.26 -3.28 -6.47
N CYS A 165 1.91 -2.89 -7.70
CA CYS A 165 1.07 -1.72 -7.96
C CYS A 165 -0.43 -2.05 -8.08
N THR A 166 -0.81 -3.34 -8.12
CA THR A 166 -2.20 -3.83 -8.27
C THR A 166 -2.93 -3.30 -9.51
N ARG A 167 -2.17 -2.86 -10.52
CA ARG A 167 -2.63 -2.41 -11.84
C ARG A 167 -1.64 -2.80 -12.93
N GLU A 168 -2.06 -2.75 -14.16
CA GLU A 168 -1.15 -2.91 -15.28
C GLU A 168 -0.17 -1.73 -15.40
N ALA A 169 1.05 -2.02 -15.85
CA ALA A 169 2.05 -1.00 -16.15
C ALA A 169 1.65 -0.22 -17.42
N ARG A 170 1.82 1.08 -17.40
CA ARG A 170 1.71 1.90 -18.61
C ARG A 170 2.89 1.60 -19.55
N PRO A 171 2.75 1.81 -20.87
CA PRO A 171 3.86 1.56 -21.80
C PRO A 171 5.16 2.27 -21.43
N THR A 172 5.08 3.50 -20.94
CA THR A 172 6.25 4.29 -20.49
C THR A 172 6.89 3.75 -19.22
N GLU A 173 6.09 3.24 -18.28
CA GLU A 173 6.58 2.62 -17.04
C GLU A 173 7.28 1.29 -17.35
N LEU A 174 6.68 0.51 -18.24
CA LEU A 174 7.26 -0.77 -18.65
C LEU A 174 8.59 -0.58 -19.39
N ALA A 175 8.66 0.38 -20.34
CA ALA A 175 9.90 0.69 -21.05
C ALA A 175 11.03 1.13 -20.09
N ALA A 176 10.73 1.99 -19.12
CA ALA A 176 11.73 2.41 -18.12
C ALA A 176 12.23 1.25 -17.26
N LEU A 177 11.36 0.30 -16.90
CA LEU A 177 11.74 -0.89 -16.14
C LEU A 177 12.53 -1.90 -16.97
N GLU A 178 12.23 -2.02 -18.27
CA GLU A 178 13.01 -2.85 -19.21
C GLU A 178 14.43 -2.29 -19.38
N GLU A 179 14.56 -0.97 -19.52
CA GLU A 179 15.86 -0.30 -19.58
C GLU A 179 16.69 -0.51 -18.30
N LEU A 180 16.05 -0.37 -17.14
CA LEU A 180 16.69 -0.63 -15.85
C LEU A 180 17.12 -2.11 -15.70
N HIS A 181 16.35 -3.04 -16.24
CA HIS A 181 16.67 -4.48 -16.18
C HIS A 181 17.84 -4.85 -17.09
N ALA A 182 18.04 -4.11 -18.19
CA ALA A 182 19.12 -4.36 -19.16
C ALA A 182 20.47 -3.73 -18.74
N ALA A 183 20.45 -2.77 -17.77
CA ALA A 183 21.63 -2.07 -17.26
C ALA A 183 22.40 -2.91 -16.23
#